data_599c387c71526b422ad0b66a1d952145
#
_entry.id   599c387c71526b422ad0b66a1d952145
#
_cell.length_a   1.000
_cell.length_b   1.000
_cell.length_c   1.000
_cell.angle_alpha   90.00
_cell.angle_beta   90.00
_cell.angle_gamma   90.00
#
_symmetry.space_group_name_H-M   'P 1'
#
loop_
_entity.id
_entity.type
_entity.pdbx_description
1 polymer ?
#
loop_
_entity_poly.entity_id
_entity_poly.type
_entity_poly.pdbx_seq_one_letter_code
_entity_poly.pdbx_strand_id
1 'polypeptide(L)'
;MRGDLTLRTYAAIATAVTAGTLAALTASPAQAAEYSSALKVWGVQYDAPGRDSNSCATGNTRDEYLTIKNYSRTATVNLRGYVVKDAVGNRFAFTANHYLQPGDYVKLRGGNGTDSDAHNVVYRDNCNFIWNNDRDTIYLYKPTGSRADVHSYTKSGNDRDGNGFITFH
;
A
#
# COMPACT_ATOMS: atom_id res chain seq x y z
N MET A 1 50.11 68.16 -49.72
CA MET A 1 50.64 66.94 -49.14
C MET A 1 49.43 66.19 -48.50
N ARG A 2 49.18 64.96 -48.97
CA ARG A 2 48.00 64.15 -48.65
C ARG A 2 48.25 63.44 -47.33
N GLY A 3 47.33 63.65 -46.36
CA GLY A 3 47.31 62.86 -45.12
C GLY A 3 46.24 61.79 -45.19
N ASP A 4 46.64 60.60 -44.97
CA ASP A 4 45.86 59.34 -45.09
C ASP A 4 45.04 59.15 -43.83
N LEU A 5 43.72 58.96 -43.98
CA LEU A 5 42.77 58.76 -42.87
C LEU A 5 42.50 57.24 -42.75
N THR A 6 43.20 56.59 -41.84
CA THR A 6 42.92 55.17 -41.55
C THR A 6 41.70 55.03 -40.63
N LEU A 7 40.61 54.48 -41.17
CA LEU A 7 39.44 54.06 -40.40
C LEU A 7 39.81 52.85 -39.54
N ARG A 8 39.64 52.99 -38.21
CA ARG A 8 39.67 51.86 -37.28
C ARG A 8 38.24 51.32 -37.08
N THR A 9 37.98 50.14 -37.56
CA THR A 9 36.77 49.39 -37.31
C THR A 9 36.81 48.80 -35.90
N TYR A 10 35.86 49.21 -35.07
CA TYR A 10 35.62 48.53 -33.77
C TYR A 10 34.67 47.39 -33.98
N ALA A 11 35.11 46.16 -33.68
CA ALA A 11 34.27 44.97 -33.65
C ALA A 11 33.44 44.99 -32.33
N ALA A 12 32.13 45.03 -32.44
CA ALA A 12 31.24 44.88 -31.33
C ALA A 12 31.14 43.40 -30.96
N ILE A 13 31.55 43.06 -29.75
CA ILE A 13 31.37 41.70 -29.18
C ILE A 13 29.95 41.64 -28.65
N ALA A 14 29.09 40.87 -29.30
CA ALA A 14 27.77 40.54 -28.84
C ALA A 14 27.88 39.43 -27.80
N THR A 15 27.61 39.73 -26.52
CA THR A 15 27.52 38.73 -25.47
C THR A 15 26.13 38.05 -25.56
N ALA A 16 26.09 36.81 -25.97
CA ALA A 16 24.88 36.00 -25.96
C ALA A 16 24.55 35.59 -24.52
N VAL A 17 23.50 36.13 -23.96
CA VAL A 17 22.91 35.68 -22.68
C VAL A 17 22.09 34.44 -22.99
N THR A 18 22.61 33.27 -22.65
CA THR A 18 21.84 32.03 -22.67
C THR A 18 20.87 32.02 -21.51
N ALA A 19 19.59 32.24 -21.78
CA ALA A 19 18.51 32.02 -20.83
C ALA A 19 18.42 30.51 -20.53
N GLY A 20 18.92 30.10 -19.36
CA GLY A 20 18.74 28.75 -18.84
C GLY A 20 17.26 28.52 -18.56
N THR A 21 16.62 27.64 -19.35
CA THR A 21 15.29 27.14 -19.05
C THR A 21 15.38 26.25 -17.81
N LEU A 22 14.83 26.70 -16.66
CA LEU A 22 14.55 25.80 -15.55
C LEU A 22 13.50 24.79 -16.04
N ALA A 23 13.94 23.57 -16.29
CA ALA A 23 13.03 22.45 -16.45
C ALA A 23 12.37 22.21 -15.08
N ALA A 24 11.12 22.60 -14.95
CA ALA A 24 10.30 22.21 -13.82
C ALA A 24 10.20 20.68 -13.85
N LEU A 25 10.79 20.02 -12.88
CA LEU A 25 10.57 18.58 -12.62
C LEU A 25 9.12 18.43 -12.21
N THR A 26 8.23 18.23 -13.20
CA THR A 26 6.86 17.80 -12.92
C THR A 26 6.96 16.39 -12.37
N ALA A 27 6.57 16.21 -11.10
CA ALA A 27 6.45 14.92 -10.49
C ALA A 27 5.62 14.01 -11.41
N SER A 28 6.22 12.90 -11.82
CA SER A 28 5.63 11.99 -12.79
C SER A 28 4.29 11.44 -12.29
N PRO A 29 3.22 11.42 -13.09
CA PRO A 29 1.94 10.80 -12.74
C PRO A 29 2.03 9.28 -12.52
N ALA A 30 3.20 8.67 -12.70
CA ALA A 30 3.45 7.26 -12.49
C ALA A 30 3.15 6.77 -11.06
N GLN A 31 3.28 7.64 -10.05
CA GLN A 31 3.05 7.25 -8.65
C GLN A 31 1.55 7.05 -8.33
N ALA A 32 0.67 7.83 -8.96
CA ALA A 32 -0.79 7.66 -8.79
C ALA A 32 -1.29 6.38 -9.47
N ALA A 33 -0.67 5.94 -10.56
CA ALA A 33 -1.03 4.70 -11.25
C ALA A 33 -0.59 3.45 -10.50
N GLU A 34 0.46 3.54 -9.67
CA GLU A 34 0.99 2.41 -8.89
C GLU A 34 -0.04 1.89 -7.87
N TYR A 35 -0.89 2.74 -7.34
CA TYR A 35 -1.92 2.40 -6.35
C TYR A 35 -3.30 2.12 -6.96
N SER A 36 -3.46 2.20 -8.29
CA SER A 36 -4.71 1.86 -8.95
C SER A 36 -4.92 0.35 -8.92
N SER A 37 -5.73 -0.12 -7.97
CA SER A 37 -6.14 -1.51 -7.84
C SER A 37 -7.60 -1.58 -7.41
N ALA A 38 -8.33 -2.59 -7.94
CA ALA A 38 -9.66 -2.89 -7.47
C ALA A 38 -9.65 -3.45 -6.04
N LEU A 39 -8.56 -4.13 -5.65
CA LEU A 39 -8.40 -4.62 -4.28
C LEU A 39 -7.83 -3.54 -3.38
N LYS A 40 -8.50 -3.33 -2.25
CA LYS A 40 -8.13 -2.39 -1.21
C LYS A 40 -8.17 -3.04 0.15
N VAL A 41 -7.32 -2.58 1.05
CA VAL A 41 -7.43 -2.87 2.48
C VAL A 41 -8.64 -2.11 3.01
N TRP A 42 -9.69 -2.82 3.40
CA TRP A 42 -10.91 -2.19 3.92
C TRP A 42 -10.83 -1.88 5.41
N GLY A 43 -10.23 -2.77 6.20
CA GLY A 43 -10.10 -2.56 7.64
C GLY A 43 -9.24 -3.63 8.30
N VAL A 44 -8.88 -3.38 9.54
CA VAL A 44 -8.05 -4.26 10.37
C VAL A 44 -8.58 -4.35 11.79
N GLN A 45 -8.73 -5.58 12.33
CA GLN A 45 -8.80 -5.87 13.75
C GLN A 45 -7.35 -6.08 14.21
N TYR A 46 -6.76 -5.05 14.76
CA TYR A 46 -5.34 -5.04 15.16
C TYR A 46 -5.13 -5.43 16.63
N ASP A 47 -6.17 -5.34 17.43
CA ASP A 47 -6.18 -5.69 18.86
C ASP A 47 -7.27 -6.74 19.08
N ALA A 48 -6.85 -8.00 19.19
CA ALA A 48 -7.79 -9.10 19.39
C ALA A 48 -8.47 -8.98 20.76
N PRO A 49 -9.81 -9.22 20.86
CA PRO A 49 -10.50 -9.11 22.13
C PRO A 49 -9.90 -9.98 23.23
N GLY A 50 -9.69 -9.40 24.40
CA GLY A 50 -9.17 -10.08 25.58
C GLY A 50 -7.65 -9.93 25.72
N ARG A 51 -7.04 -10.77 26.56
CA ARG A 51 -5.59 -10.78 26.76
C ARG A 51 -4.93 -11.53 25.61
N ASP A 52 -3.94 -10.92 25.00
CA ASP A 52 -3.14 -11.52 23.92
C ASP A 52 -2.53 -12.85 24.33
N SER A 53 -2.79 -13.86 23.52
CA SER A 53 -2.25 -15.20 23.66
C SER A 53 -1.94 -15.80 22.30
N ASN A 54 -0.68 -16.08 22.04
CA ASN A 54 -0.21 -16.68 20.78
C ASN A 54 -0.18 -18.20 20.81
N SER A 55 -0.89 -18.84 21.72
CA SER A 55 -1.08 -20.30 21.70
C SER A 55 -1.92 -20.72 20.50
N CYS A 56 -1.40 -21.62 19.66
CA CYS A 56 -2.15 -22.15 18.53
C CYS A 56 -3.41 -22.93 18.95
N ALA A 57 -3.42 -23.50 20.14
CA ALA A 57 -4.54 -24.30 20.62
C ALA A 57 -5.63 -23.45 21.28
N THR A 58 -5.25 -22.48 22.09
CA THR A 58 -6.16 -21.74 22.98
C THR A 58 -6.05 -20.23 22.89
N GLY A 59 -5.13 -19.75 22.03
CA GLY A 59 -4.90 -18.32 21.86
C GLY A 59 -5.95 -17.63 20.99
N ASN A 60 -5.94 -16.29 21.02
CA ASN A 60 -6.87 -15.43 20.30
C ASN A 60 -6.28 -14.78 19.03
N THR A 61 -5.15 -15.29 18.51
CA THR A 61 -4.55 -14.77 17.26
C THR A 61 -5.49 -14.82 16.06
N ARG A 62 -6.50 -15.73 16.05
CA ARG A 62 -7.54 -15.78 15.01
C ARG A 62 -8.50 -14.60 15.02
N ASP A 63 -8.57 -13.88 16.13
CA ASP A 63 -9.44 -12.72 16.28
C ASP A 63 -8.77 -11.44 15.79
N GLU A 64 -7.46 -11.51 15.52
CA GLU A 64 -6.73 -10.52 14.74
C GLU A 64 -6.89 -10.83 13.25
N TYR A 65 -7.37 -9.87 12.46
CA TYR A 65 -7.60 -10.09 11.03
C TYR A 65 -7.51 -8.81 10.20
N LEU A 66 -7.15 -8.98 8.94
CA LEU A 66 -7.23 -7.96 7.90
C LEU A 66 -8.38 -8.25 6.96
N THR A 67 -9.12 -7.22 6.58
CA THR A 67 -10.17 -7.33 5.56
C THR A 67 -9.70 -6.66 4.27
N ILE A 68 -9.67 -7.41 3.17
CA ILE A 68 -9.37 -6.92 1.82
C ILE A 68 -10.66 -7.00 1.00
N LYS A 69 -11.03 -5.89 0.34
CA LYS A 69 -12.28 -5.78 -0.43
C LYS A 69 -11.99 -5.58 -1.91
N ASN A 70 -12.80 -6.21 -2.76
CA ASN A 70 -12.84 -5.95 -4.18
C ASN A 70 -13.80 -4.80 -4.48
N TYR A 71 -13.28 -3.63 -4.83
CA TYR A 71 -14.05 -2.44 -5.20
C TYR A 71 -14.41 -2.38 -6.69
N SER A 72 -14.04 -3.38 -7.49
CA SER A 72 -14.53 -3.48 -8.86
C SER A 72 -16.06 -3.60 -8.85
N ARG A 73 -16.72 -3.00 -9.84
CA ARG A 73 -18.15 -3.14 -10.05
C ARG A 73 -18.50 -4.33 -10.94
N THR A 74 -17.52 -4.85 -11.68
CA THR A 74 -17.75 -5.84 -12.73
C THR A 74 -16.77 -6.99 -12.77
N ALA A 75 -15.56 -6.83 -12.22
CA ALA A 75 -14.50 -7.81 -12.35
C ALA A 75 -14.33 -8.63 -11.07
N THR A 76 -14.36 -9.96 -11.20
CA THR A 76 -13.87 -10.89 -10.20
C THR A 76 -12.35 -10.84 -10.15
N VAL A 77 -11.77 -10.82 -8.95
CA VAL A 77 -10.32 -10.79 -8.75
C VAL A 77 -9.86 -12.06 -8.04
N ASN A 78 -8.83 -12.71 -8.59
CA ASN A 78 -8.16 -13.82 -7.92
C ASN A 78 -7.04 -13.27 -7.02
N LEU A 79 -7.05 -13.63 -5.76
CA LEU A 79 -6.05 -13.19 -4.78
C LEU A 79 -4.69 -13.89 -4.94
N ARG A 80 -4.60 -14.99 -5.68
CA ARG A 80 -3.34 -15.71 -5.86
C ARG A 80 -2.21 -14.79 -6.31
N GLY A 81 -1.10 -14.83 -5.58
CA GLY A 81 0.09 -14.01 -5.84
C GLY A 81 0.07 -12.63 -5.17
N TYR A 82 -1.05 -12.18 -4.62
CA TYR A 82 -1.06 -10.99 -3.78
C TYR A 82 -0.31 -11.24 -2.47
N VAL A 83 0.29 -10.18 -1.93
CA VAL A 83 1.09 -10.23 -0.70
C VAL A 83 0.66 -9.11 0.24
N VAL A 84 0.40 -9.48 1.48
CA VAL A 84 0.22 -8.54 2.60
C VAL A 84 1.50 -8.44 3.39
N LYS A 85 1.88 -7.24 3.84
CA LYS A 85 3.02 -7.00 4.74
C LYS A 85 2.65 -5.98 5.81
N ASP A 86 3.29 -6.11 6.99
CA ASP A 86 3.32 -5.05 7.99
C ASP A 86 4.54 -4.12 7.84
N ALA A 87 4.70 -3.16 8.75
CA ALA A 87 5.81 -2.21 8.75
C ALA A 87 7.18 -2.85 9.02
N VAL A 88 7.25 -3.95 9.78
CA VAL A 88 8.50 -4.62 10.15
C VAL A 88 8.88 -5.78 9.22
N GLY A 89 8.04 -6.07 8.23
CA GLY A 89 8.34 -7.04 7.18
C GLY A 89 7.72 -8.42 7.37
N ASN A 90 6.87 -8.63 8.39
CA ASN A 90 6.03 -9.82 8.43
C ASN A 90 5.15 -9.86 7.19
N ARG A 91 5.08 -11.02 6.56
CA ARG A 91 4.36 -11.14 5.29
C ARG A 91 3.47 -12.37 5.25
N PHE A 92 2.40 -12.25 4.45
CA PHE A 92 1.58 -13.34 4.00
C PHE A 92 1.40 -13.25 2.48
N ALA A 93 1.54 -14.38 1.78
CA ALA A 93 1.28 -14.47 0.34
C ALA A 93 0.11 -15.41 0.10
N PHE A 94 -0.89 -14.98 -0.68
CA PHE A 94 -1.95 -15.85 -1.15
C PHE A 94 -1.39 -16.82 -2.19
N THR A 95 -1.18 -18.07 -1.84
CA THR A 95 -0.58 -19.08 -2.70
C THR A 95 -1.62 -19.90 -3.47
N ALA A 96 -2.82 -20.04 -2.93
CA ALA A 96 -3.95 -20.71 -3.57
C ALA A 96 -4.83 -19.72 -4.34
N ASN A 97 -5.67 -20.23 -5.23
CA ASN A 97 -6.74 -19.44 -5.84
C ASN A 97 -7.79 -19.11 -4.78
N HIS A 98 -8.19 -17.86 -4.71
CA HIS A 98 -9.30 -17.37 -3.92
C HIS A 98 -9.94 -16.22 -4.69
N TYR A 99 -11.21 -16.38 -5.06
CA TYR A 99 -11.88 -15.45 -5.99
C TYR A 99 -12.84 -14.54 -5.24
N LEU A 100 -12.62 -13.23 -5.33
CA LEU A 100 -13.55 -12.22 -4.82
C LEU A 100 -14.40 -11.66 -5.95
N GLN A 101 -15.70 -11.83 -5.86
CA GLN A 101 -16.67 -11.20 -6.75
C GLN A 101 -16.67 -9.67 -6.56
N PRO A 102 -17.27 -8.90 -7.49
CA PRO A 102 -17.46 -7.47 -7.31
C PRO A 102 -18.16 -7.15 -5.99
N GLY A 103 -17.52 -6.31 -5.16
CA GLY A 103 -18.03 -5.90 -3.86
C GLY A 103 -17.70 -6.85 -2.69
N ASP A 104 -17.26 -8.07 -2.96
CA ASP A 104 -16.91 -9.04 -1.92
C ASP A 104 -15.63 -8.64 -1.18
N TYR A 105 -15.46 -9.25 -0.02
CA TYR A 105 -14.25 -9.12 0.79
C TYR A 105 -13.78 -10.47 1.31
N VAL A 106 -12.49 -10.58 1.63
CA VAL A 106 -11.88 -11.70 2.35
C VAL A 106 -11.39 -11.23 3.70
N LYS A 107 -11.51 -12.07 4.73
CA LYS A 107 -10.81 -11.92 6.00
C LYS A 107 -9.56 -12.79 6.01
N LEU A 108 -8.40 -12.15 6.06
CA LEU A 108 -7.13 -12.80 6.34
C LEU A 108 -6.92 -12.80 7.85
N ARG A 109 -7.13 -13.97 8.49
CA ARG A 109 -7.03 -14.15 9.93
C ARG A 109 -5.64 -14.59 10.38
N GLY A 110 -5.22 -14.18 11.55
CA GLY A 110 -4.13 -14.80 12.28
C GLY A 110 -4.45 -16.26 12.65
N GLY A 111 -3.51 -16.93 13.34
CA GLY A 111 -3.72 -18.29 13.84
C GLY A 111 -3.90 -19.34 12.76
N ASN A 112 -4.29 -20.53 13.21
CA ASN A 112 -4.54 -21.69 12.35
C ASN A 112 -6.04 -21.85 12.08
N GLY A 113 -6.40 -22.29 10.87
CA GLY A 113 -7.78 -22.55 10.51
C GLY A 113 -7.89 -23.22 9.15
N THR A 114 -9.10 -23.39 8.68
CA THR A 114 -9.38 -23.93 7.35
C THR A 114 -9.84 -22.81 6.43
N ASP A 115 -9.12 -22.59 5.35
CA ASP A 115 -9.50 -21.63 4.31
C ASP A 115 -10.85 -21.99 3.71
N SER A 116 -11.66 -21.00 3.39
CA SER A 116 -12.99 -21.19 2.84
C SER A 116 -13.35 -20.08 1.86
N ASP A 117 -13.42 -20.42 0.57
CA ASP A 117 -13.92 -19.51 -0.45
C ASP A 117 -15.40 -19.15 -0.20
N ALA A 118 -16.21 -20.13 0.25
CA ALA A 118 -17.63 -19.91 0.51
C ALA A 118 -17.89 -18.89 1.65
N HIS A 119 -16.96 -18.77 2.58
CA HIS A 119 -17.05 -17.82 3.69
C HIS A 119 -16.08 -16.64 3.55
N ASN A 120 -15.31 -16.59 2.46
CA ASN A 120 -14.29 -15.55 2.21
C ASN A 120 -13.32 -15.39 3.40
N VAL A 121 -12.76 -16.51 3.86
CA VAL A 121 -11.80 -16.55 4.97
C VAL A 121 -10.54 -17.30 4.54
N VAL A 122 -9.39 -16.71 4.87
CA VAL A 122 -8.06 -17.31 4.70
C VAL A 122 -7.30 -17.17 6.01
N TYR A 123 -6.56 -18.21 6.40
CA TYR A 123 -5.75 -18.21 7.60
C TYR A 123 -4.27 -18.11 7.26
N ARG A 124 -3.52 -17.48 8.15
CA ARG A 124 -2.07 -17.35 7.98
C ARG A 124 -1.31 -18.62 8.40
N ASP A 125 -1.95 -19.52 9.10
CA ASP A 125 -1.35 -20.72 9.71
C ASP A 125 -0.11 -20.39 10.56
N ASN A 126 -0.18 -19.26 11.25
CA ASN A 126 0.84 -18.79 12.15
C ASN A 126 0.20 -18.17 13.38
N CYS A 127 0.61 -18.63 14.57
CA CYS A 127 0.01 -18.23 15.84
C CYS A 127 0.69 -17.01 16.48
N ASN A 128 1.34 -16.18 15.68
CA ASN A 128 1.85 -14.88 16.12
C ASN A 128 0.92 -13.76 15.67
N PHE A 129 0.72 -12.78 16.53
CA PHE A 129 0.12 -11.50 16.17
C PHE A 129 1.02 -10.79 15.14
N ILE A 130 0.39 -10.09 14.20
CA ILE A 130 1.12 -9.27 13.21
C ILE A 130 0.94 -7.80 13.47
N TRP A 131 -0.34 -7.42 13.73
CA TRP A 131 -0.69 -6.02 13.78
C TRP A 131 -0.34 -5.46 15.14
N ASN A 132 0.45 -4.38 15.15
CA ASN A 132 0.89 -3.77 16.41
C ASN A 132 -0.29 -3.01 17.05
N ASN A 133 -0.53 -3.23 18.35
CA ASN A 133 -1.63 -2.63 19.09
C ASN A 133 -1.54 -1.11 19.25
N ASP A 134 -0.38 -0.49 19.01
CA ASP A 134 -0.22 0.96 19.08
C ASP A 134 -0.28 1.64 17.72
N ARG A 135 0.42 1.09 16.72
CA ARG A 135 0.55 1.64 15.37
C ARG A 135 1.13 0.62 14.42
N ASP A 136 0.69 0.64 13.18
CA ASP A 136 1.31 -0.16 12.12
C ASP A 136 1.08 0.46 10.75
N THR A 137 1.71 -0.13 9.72
CA THR A 137 1.45 0.15 8.30
C THR A 137 1.21 -1.13 7.56
N ILE A 138 0.06 -1.21 6.90
CA ILE A 138 -0.41 -2.35 6.12
C ILE A 138 -0.11 -2.08 4.66
N TYR A 139 0.64 -2.96 4.03
CA TYR A 139 0.93 -2.92 2.60
C TYR A 139 0.26 -4.07 1.90
N LEU A 140 -0.46 -3.79 0.80
CA LEU A 140 -0.98 -4.79 -0.12
C LEU A 140 -0.22 -4.69 -1.45
N TYR A 141 0.38 -5.79 -1.90
CA TYR A 141 1.13 -5.87 -3.16
C TYR A 141 0.42 -6.76 -4.16
N LYS A 142 0.47 -6.37 -5.43
CA LYS A 142 0.01 -7.17 -6.57
C LYS A 142 0.96 -8.34 -6.84
N PRO A 143 0.53 -9.35 -7.62
CA PRO A 143 1.40 -10.44 -8.07
C PRO A 143 2.64 -9.94 -8.85
N THR A 144 2.56 -8.76 -9.47
CA THR A 144 3.67 -8.11 -10.18
C THR A 144 4.73 -7.51 -9.24
N GLY A 145 4.49 -7.49 -7.92
CA GLY A 145 5.34 -6.83 -6.94
C GLY A 145 5.06 -5.35 -6.72
N SER A 146 4.24 -4.72 -7.58
CA SER A 146 3.84 -3.32 -7.37
C SER A 146 2.81 -3.19 -6.24
N ARG A 147 2.79 -2.05 -5.57
CA ARG A 147 1.86 -1.77 -4.48
C ARG A 147 0.44 -1.61 -5.01
N ALA A 148 -0.50 -2.33 -4.42
CA ALA A 148 -1.93 -2.21 -4.71
C ALA A 148 -2.60 -1.20 -3.78
N ASP A 149 -2.19 -1.19 -2.50
CA ASP A 149 -2.75 -0.31 -1.48
C ASP A 149 -1.80 -0.16 -0.28
N VAL A 150 -1.99 0.90 0.53
CA VAL A 150 -1.23 1.11 1.77
C VAL A 150 -2.04 1.95 2.75
N HIS A 151 -2.09 1.53 4.01
CA HIS A 151 -2.70 2.27 5.11
C HIS A 151 -1.84 2.19 6.36
N SER A 152 -1.70 3.32 7.05
CA SER A 152 -1.10 3.39 8.37
C SER A 152 -2.17 3.74 9.40
N TYR A 153 -2.03 3.23 10.61
CA TYR A 153 -2.88 3.58 11.71
C TYR A 153 -2.08 3.84 12.99
N THR A 154 -2.71 4.58 13.88
CA THR A 154 -2.34 4.67 15.29
C THR A 154 -3.59 4.43 16.11
N LYS A 155 -3.47 3.73 17.25
CA LYS A 155 -4.60 3.49 18.16
C LYS A 155 -5.28 4.80 18.55
N SER A 156 -4.51 5.78 18.98
CA SER A 156 -5.03 7.08 19.44
C SER A 156 -5.65 7.94 18.32
N GLY A 157 -5.25 7.74 17.06
CA GLY A 157 -5.73 8.57 15.94
C GLY A 157 -6.89 7.96 15.17
N ASN A 158 -6.98 6.63 15.12
CA ASN A 158 -7.88 5.94 14.22
C ASN A 158 -8.93 5.09 14.93
N ASP A 159 -8.63 4.54 16.11
CA ASP A 159 -9.56 3.73 16.89
C ASP A 159 -10.28 4.59 17.92
N ARG A 160 -11.44 5.14 17.53
CA ARG A 160 -12.19 6.11 18.34
C ARG A 160 -12.98 5.49 19.47
N ASP A 161 -13.40 4.25 19.33
CA ASP A 161 -14.23 3.52 20.30
C ASP A 161 -13.44 2.49 21.11
N GLY A 162 -12.14 2.33 20.81
CA GLY A 162 -11.22 1.49 21.57
C GLY A 162 -11.50 -0.01 21.42
N ASN A 163 -12.19 -0.41 20.32
CA ASN A 163 -12.54 -1.81 20.10
C ASN A 163 -11.47 -2.62 19.34
N GLY A 164 -10.32 -2.00 19.03
CA GLY A 164 -9.22 -2.61 18.31
C GLY A 164 -9.45 -2.78 16.81
N PHE A 165 -10.54 -2.19 16.26
CA PHE A 165 -10.90 -2.29 14.84
C PHE A 165 -10.90 -0.92 14.15
N ILE A 166 -10.32 -0.87 12.95
CA ILE A 166 -10.24 0.34 12.14
C ILE A 166 -10.68 0.04 10.71
N THR A 167 -11.43 0.96 10.11
CA THR A 167 -11.76 0.97 8.68
C THR A 167 -11.03 2.08 7.95
N PHE A 168 -10.67 1.85 6.68
CA PHE A 168 -9.92 2.79 5.85
C PHE A 168 -10.73 3.36 4.67
N HIS A 169 -11.83 2.70 4.27
CA HIS A 169 -12.69 3.08 3.13
C HIS A 169 -14.17 2.94 3.48
#